data_93b360c9f72c8b5e9b21eb5f9f0ded27
#
_entry.id   93b360c9f72c8b5e9b21eb5f9f0ded27
#
_cell.length_a   1.000
_cell.length_b   1.000
_cell.length_c   1.000
_cell.angle_alpha   90.00
_cell.angle_beta   90.00
_cell.angle_gamma   90.00
#
_symmetry.space_group_name_H-M   'P 1'
#
loop_
_entity.id
_entity.type
_entity.pdbx_description
1 polymer ?
#
loop_
_entity_poly.entity_id
_entity_poly.type
_entity_poly.pdbx_seq_one_letter_code
_entity_poly.pdbx_strand_id
1 'polypeptide(L)'
;MEATNTREALGNSIDIWCPIINDFQENEQFFRSREKLGEQILVYTCLVPGGKWLNRTLDMEKIRQVYFGWGGSKYNTLGYLHWGLNQYKANPFNQSVVKHPSPAASANNYLPAGDTHIIYPGANGPLSSLRFESHRIGSEDFEILEILKRKNPK
;
A
#
# COMPACT_ATOMS: atom_id res chain seq x y z
N MET A 1 -13.12 -0.35 0.82
CA MET A 1 -13.36 -1.19 -0.37
C MET A 1 -12.38 -0.78 -1.47
N GLU A 2 -11.77 -1.73 -2.11
CA GLU A 2 -10.95 -1.51 -3.29
C GLU A 2 -11.88 -1.17 -4.46
N ALA A 3 -12.07 0.11 -4.73
CA ALA A 3 -13.01 0.59 -5.72
C ALA A 3 -12.26 1.07 -6.96
N THR A 4 -12.55 0.48 -8.08
CA THR A 4 -11.95 0.83 -9.37
C THR A 4 -12.99 1.47 -10.30
N ASN A 5 -13.52 0.73 -11.22
CA ASN A 5 -14.29 1.26 -12.36
C ASN A 5 -15.76 1.64 -12.04
N THR A 6 -16.21 1.47 -10.81
CA THR A 6 -17.61 1.75 -10.42
C THR A 6 -17.73 2.82 -9.34
N ARG A 7 -16.73 3.70 -9.25
CA ARG A 7 -16.61 4.75 -8.21
C ARG A 7 -17.87 5.59 -8.08
N GLU A 8 -18.34 6.13 -9.19
CA GLU A 8 -19.50 7.04 -9.22
C GLU A 8 -20.78 6.33 -8.77
N ALA A 9 -20.95 5.09 -9.18
CA ALA A 9 -22.11 4.27 -8.81
C ALA A 9 -22.14 3.92 -7.32
N LEU A 10 -20.98 3.83 -6.67
CA LEU A 10 -20.82 3.48 -5.27
C LEU A 10 -20.74 4.70 -4.33
N GLY A 11 -20.64 5.90 -4.87
CA GLY A 11 -20.27 7.11 -4.16
C GLY A 11 -21.04 7.42 -2.87
N ASN A 12 -22.28 7.00 -2.74
CA ASN A 12 -23.10 7.22 -1.54
C ASN A 12 -23.20 6.00 -0.62
N SER A 13 -22.41 4.96 -0.88
CA SER A 13 -22.47 3.68 -0.16
C SER A 13 -21.16 3.32 0.52
N ILE A 14 -20.16 4.20 0.48
CA ILE A 14 -18.81 3.92 0.96
C ILE A 14 -18.35 5.05 1.86
N ASP A 15 -17.97 4.70 3.08
CA ASP A 15 -17.40 5.63 4.07
C ASP A 15 -15.86 5.65 4.01
N ILE A 16 -15.24 4.53 3.59
CA ILE A 16 -13.80 4.36 3.53
C ILE A 16 -13.40 3.82 2.16
N TRP A 17 -12.69 4.63 1.40
CA TRP A 17 -12.17 4.27 0.08
C TRP A 17 -10.75 3.72 0.21
N CYS A 18 -10.44 2.69 -0.57
CA CYS A 18 -9.09 2.11 -0.62
C CYS A 18 -8.71 1.77 -2.06
N PRO A 19 -8.54 2.76 -2.94
CA PRO A 19 -8.14 2.54 -4.33
C PRO A 19 -6.68 2.05 -4.42
N ILE A 20 -6.37 1.37 -5.52
CA ILE A 20 -4.97 1.14 -5.91
C ILE A 20 -4.31 2.50 -6.13
N ILE A 21 -3.04 2.62 -5.74
CA ILE A 21 -2.35 3.93 -5.69
C ILE A 21 -2.30 4.67 -7.03
N ASN A 22 -2.21 3.96 -8.15
CA ASN A 22 -2.28 4.58 -9.47
C ASN A 22 -3.70 5.06 -9.80
N ASP A 23 -4.74 4.28 -9.46
CA ASP A 23 -6.12 4.69 -9.63
C ASP A 23 -6.46 5.91 -8.77
N PHE A 24 -5.94 5.96 -7.54
CA PHE A 24 -6.05 7.14 -6.69
C PHE A 24 -5.49 8.38 -7.40
N GLN A 25 -4.27 8.31 -7.93
CA GLN A 25 -3.64 9.45 -8.58
C GLN A 25 -4.35 9.86 -9.89
N GLU A 26 -4.77 8.90 -10.69
CA GLU A 26 -5.50 9.15 -11.95
C GLU A 26 -6.87 9.79 -11.71
N ASN A 27 -7.48 9.54 -10.54
CA ASN A 27 -8.80 10.00 -10.17
C ASN A 27 -8.79 10.86 -8.90
N GLU A 28 -7.70 11.57 -8.64
CA GLU A 28 -7.51 12.33 -7.41
C GLU A 28 -8.68 13.30 -7.15
N GLN A 29 -9.19 13.99 -8.16
CA GLN A 29 -10.30 14.93 -8.00
C GLN A 29 -11.57 14.26 -7.44
N PHE A 30 -11.89 13.05 -7.90
CA PHE A 30 -13.00 12.28 -7.36
C PHE A 30 -12.79 12.00 -5.87
N PHE A 31 -11.65 11.43 -5.48
CA PHE A 31 -11.37 11.10 -4.08
C PHE A 31 -11.32 12.34 -3.19
N ARG A 32 -10.79 13.47 -3.69
CA ARG A 32 -10.86 14.75 -2.97
C ARG A 32 -12.29 15.25 -2.78
N SER A 33 -13.18 15.01 -3.73
CA SER A 33 -14.59 15.35 -3.55
C SER A 33 -15.26 14.52 -2.45
N ARG A 34 -14.87 13.25 -2.33
CA ARG A 34 -15.39 12.35 -1.29
C ARG A 34 -14.87 12.72 0.10
N GLU A 35 -13.58 13.06 0.19
CA GLU A 35 -12.97 13.57 1.42
C GLU A 35 -13.70 14.82 1.97
N LYS A 36 -14.10 15.75 1.10
CA LYS A 36 -14.89 16.92 1.48
C LYS A 36 -16.27 16.58 2.07
N LEU A 37 -16.79 15.40 1.80
CA LEU A 37 -18.01 14.88 2.40
C LEU A 37 -17.78 14.13 3.73
N GLY A 38 -16.52 14.09 4.21
CA GLY A 38 -16.14 13.41 5.45
C GLY A 38 -15.75 11.94 5.27
N GLU A 39 -15.68 11.44 4.04
CA GLU A 39 -15.24 10.08 3.76
C GLU A 39 -13.72 9.95 3.87
N GLN A 40 -13.27 8.76 4.22
CA GLN A 40 -11.86 8.48 4.47
C GLN A 40 -11.20 7.84 3.25
N ILE A 41 -9.93 8.18 3.02
CA ILE A 41 -9.17 7.65 1.90
C ILE A 41 -7.93 6.92 2.44
N LEU A 42 -7.80 5.65 2.08
CA LEU A 42 -6.58 4.86 2.17
C LEU A 42 -6.05 4.62 0.75
N VAL A 43 -4.84 4.11 0.63
CA VAL A 43 -4.30 3.63 -0.64
C VAL A 43 -3.88 2.18 -0.54
N TYR A 44 -3.96 1.46 -1.65
CA TYR A 44 -3.68 0.03 -1.73
C TYR A 44 -2.61 -0.28 -2.77
N THR A 45 -1.78 -1.25 -2.47
CA THR A 45 -0.96 -1.95 -3.48
C THR A 45 -0.98 -3.45 -3.24
N CYS A 46 -0.65 -4.20 -4.28
CA CYS A 46 -0.51 -5.65 -4.23
C CYS A 46 0.54 -6.09 -5.26
N LEU A 47 0.23 -7.11 -6.05
CA LEU A 47 1.02 -7.47 -7.23
C LEU A 47 1.16 -6.30 -8.24
N VAL A 48 0.30 -5.31 -8.12
CA VAL A 48 0.26 -4.06 -8.91
C VAL A 48 0.11 -2.86 -7.97
N PRO A 49 0.47 -1.64 -8.45
CA PRO A 49 1.18 -1.32 -9.68
C PRO A 49 2.69 -1.57 -9.57
N GLY A 50 3.33 -1.73 -10.71
CA GLY A 50 4.80 -1.78 -10.84
C GLY A 50 5.40 -0.48 -11.38
N GLY A 51 6.66 -0.55 -11.81
CA GLY A 51 7.34 0.55 -12.48
C GLY A 51 7.59 1.77 -11.59
N LYS A 52 7.11 2.94 -12.00
CA LYS A 52 7.32 4.22 -11.30
C LYS A 52 6.53 4.38 -9.98
N TRP A 53 5.55 3.53 -9.76
CA TRP A 53 4.65 3.64 -8.63
C TRP A 53 5.27 3.14 -7.33
N LEU A 54 4.76 3.62 -6.20
CA LEU A 54 5.11 3.04 -4.90
C LEU A 54 4.53 1.62 -4.80
N ASN A 55 5.35 0.71 -4.37
CA ASN A 55 4.98 -0.63 -3.97
C ASN A 55 6.11 -1.18 -3.07
N ARG A 56 5.99 -2.44 -2.62
CA ARG A 56 6.91 -3.04 -1.64
C ARG A 56 7.53 -4.36 -2.10
N THR A 57 7.60 -4.61 -3.39
CA THR A 57 8.25 -5.82 -3.93
C THR A 57 9.76 -5.82 -3.70
N LEU A 58 10.40 -6.98 -3.77
CA LEU A 58 11.82 -7.13 -3.43
C LEU A 58 12.76 -6.41 -4.39
N ASP A 59 12.35 -6.24 -5.63
CA ASP A 59 13.09 -5.60 -6.72
C ASP A 59 13.01 -4.06 -6.69
N MET A 60 12.18 -3.50 -5.82
CA MET A 60 12.06 -2.05 -5.68
C MET A 60 13.04 -1.46 -4.67
N GLU A 61 13.42 -0.23 -4.90
CA GLU A 61 14.25 0.55 -3.98
C GLU A 61 13.55 0.71 -2.62
N LYS A 62 14.28 0.50 -1.54
CA LYS A 62 13.71 0.51 -0.18
C LYS A 62 13.17 1.88 0.24
N ILE A 63 13.67 2.96 -0.33
CA ILE A 63 13.15 4.30 -0.10
C ILE A 63 11.67 4.45 -0.52
N ARG A 64 11.17 3.63 -1.44
CA ARG A 64 9.76 3.69 -1.86
C ARG A 64 8.82 3.32 -0.71
N GLN A 65 9.22 2.44 0.20
CA GLN A 65 8.43 2.11 1.38
C GLN A 65 8.36 3.28 2.38
N VAL A 66 9.44 4.05 2.51
CA VAL A 66 9.44 5.28 3.31
C VAL A 66 8.46 6.30 2.71
N TYR A 67 8.44 6.43 1.39
CA TYR A 67 7.57 7.38 0.69
C TYR A 67 6.06 7.11 0.84
N PHE A 68 5.62 5.95 1.31
CA PHE A 68 4.22 5.76 1.69
C PHE A 68 3.80 6.72 2.82
N GLY A 69 4.64 6.93 3.81
CA GLY A 69 4.38 7.90 4.87
C GLY A 69 4.36 9.35 4.37
N TRP A 70 5.33 9.72 3.55
CA TRP A 70 5.40 11.06 2.96
C TRP A 70 4.21 11.33 2.02
N GLY A 71 3.87 10.33 1.20
CA GLY A 71 2.71 10.39 0.32
C GLY A 71 1.41 10.49 1.12
N GLY A 72 1.27 9.72 2.19
CA GLY A 72 0.14 9.79 3.11
C GLY A 72 -0.06 11.20 3.64
N SER A 73 0.99 11.81 4.17
CA SER A 73 0.94 13.19 4.64
C SER A 73 0.64 14.19 3.51
N LYS A 74 1.33 14.08 2.37
CA LYS A 74 1.13 14.98 1.24
C LYS A 74 -0.30 14.96 0.68
N TYR A 75 -0.84 13.75 0.55
CA TYR A 75 -2.15 13.52 -0.08
C TYR A 75 -3.28 13.30 0.94
N ASN A 76 -3.04 13.55 2.21
CA ASN A 76 -4.02 13.39 3.28
C ASN A 76 -4.74 12.03 3.26
N THR A 77 -4.00 10.96 2.98
CA THR A 77 -4.53 9.61 3.05
C THR A 77 -4.30 9.03 4.44
N LEU A 78 -5.31 8.38 5.01
CA LEU A 78 -5.26 7.88 6.39
C LEU A 78 -4.36 6.66 6.56
N GLY A 79 -4.04 5.96 5.50
CA GLY A 79 -3.22 4.77 5.60
C GLY A 79 -2.95 4.08 4.29
N TYR A 80 -2.14 3.04 4.42
CA TYR A 80 -1.73 2.16 3.35
C TYR A 80 -2.12 0.72 3.69
N LEU A 81 -2.75 0.06 2.75
CA LEU A 81 -3.15 -1.34 2.86
C LEU A 81 -2.39 -2.20 1.86
N HIS A 82 -2.04 -3.39 2.29
CA HIS A 82 -1.55 -4.47 1.44
C HIS A 82 -2.04 -5.82 1.99
N TRP A 83 -2.44 -6.74 1.13
CA TRP A 83 -3.05 -8.01 1.51
C TRP A 83 -2.10 -8.98 2.24
N GLY A 84 -0.80 -8.92 1.94
CA GLY A 84 0.17 -9.91 2.37
C GLY A 84 1.22 -9.38 3.33
N LEU A 85 1.08 -9.59 4.64
CA LEU A 85 2.13 -9.34 5.62
C LEU A 85 3.05 -10.56 5.77
N ASN A 86 2.45 -11.76 5.87
CA ASN A 86 3.11 -13.04 6.17
C ASN A 86 2.41 -14.22 5.48
N GLN A 87 1.90 -14.02 4.29
CA GLN A 87 1.16 -15.02 3.52
C GLN A 87 2.12 -15.99 2.80
N TYR A 88 2.82 -16.80 3.57
CA TYR A 88 3.82 -17.73 3.03
C TYR A 88 3.15 -18.84 2.24
N LYS A 89 3.42 -18.87 0.93
CA LYS A 89 3.01 -19.96 0.02
C LYS A 89 4.14 -20.93 -0.30
N ALA A 90 5.37 -20.55 0.12
CA ALA A 90 6.60 -21.31 0.03
C ALA A 90 7.54 -20.84 1.16
N ASN A 91 8.73 -21.46 1.30
CA ASN A 91 9.73 -20.95 2.20
C ASN A 91 10.24 -19.58 1.70
N PRO A 92 9.97 -18.47 2.42
CA PRO A 92 10.25 -17.12 1.93
C PRO A 92 11.76 -16.79 1.85
N PHE A 93 12.62 -17.59 2.50
CA PHE A 93 14.07 -17.43 2.41
C PHE A 93 14.64 -17.99 1.10
N ASN A 94 13.96 -18.97 0.49
CA ASN A 94 14.45 -19.66 -0.70
C ASN A 94 13.63 -19.33 -1.95
N GLN A 95 12.37 -18.90 -1.78
CA GLN A 95 11.47 -18.68 -2.89
C GLN A 95 10.60 -17.45 -2.62
N SER A 96 10.92 -16.36 -3.29
CA SER A 96 10.19 -15.08 -3.18
C SER A 96 9.08 -14.90 -4.23
N VAL A 97 9.14 -15.63 -5.34
CA VAL A 97 8.13 -15.65 -6.39
C VAL A 97 7.27 -16.89 -6.22
N VAL A 98 5.98 -16.73 -6.10
CA VAL A 98 5.04 -17.83 -5.87
C VAL A 98 3.89 -17.78 -6.84
N LYS A 99 3.31 -18.93 -7.14
CA LYS A 99 2.11 -19.04 -7.96
C LYS A 99 0.86 -18.69 -7.14
N HIS A 100 0.01 -17.85 -7.69
CA HIS A 100 -1.28 -17.52 -7.11
C HIS A 100 -2.39 -18.37 -7.74
N PRO A 101 -3.40 -18.82 -6.99
CA PRO A 101 -4.49 -19.62 -7.54
C PRO A 101 -5.41 -18.85 -8.49
N SER A 102 -5.50 -17.53 -8.34
CA SER A 102 -6.34 -16.70 -9.20
C SER A 102 -5.66 -16.39 -10.53
N PRO A 103 -6.35 -16.58 -11.68
CA PRO A 103 -5.82 -16.21 -12.99
C PRO A 103 -5.63 -14.71 -13.16
N ALA A 104 -6.21 -13.87 -12.30
CA ALA A 104 -6.05 -12.42 -12.34
C ALA A 104 -4.67 -11.93 -11.87
N ALA A 105 -3.85 -12.79 -11.26
CA ALA A 105 -2.58 -12.39 -10.67
C ALA A 105 -1.53 -11.96 -11.72
N SER A 106 -1.47 -12.67 -12.84
CA SER A 106 -0.60 -12.34 -13.99
C SER A 106 -0.89 -13.30 -15.15
N ALA A 107 -0.30 -13.08 -16.32
CA ALA A 107 -0.43 -13.99 -17.46
C ALA A 107 -0.05 -15.46 -17.13
N ASN A 108 0.85 -15.67 -16.16
CA ASN A 108 1.28 -16.99 -15.70
C ASN A 108 0.90 -17.27 -14.24
N ASN A 109 0.03 -16.46 -13.63
CA ASN A 109 -0.38 -16.51 -12.22
C ASN A 109 0.78 -16.44 -11.21
N TYR A 110 1.88 -15.78 -11.55
CA TYR A 110 2.96 -15.54 -10.62
C TYR A 110 2.81 -14.16 -9.96
N LEU A 111 2.98 -14.12 -8.64
CA LEU A 111 3.09 -12.88 -7.88
C LEU A 111 4.50 -12.34 -7.98
N PRO A 112 4.69 -11.02 -8.00
CA PRO A 112 6.01 -10.40 -7.94
C PRO A 112 6.79 -10.85 -6.70
N ALA A 113 8.10 -10.81 -6.78
CA ALA A 113 8.97 -11.22 -5.68
C ALA A 113 8.66 -10.45 -4.39
N GLY A 114 8.31 -11.17 -3.33
CA GLY A 114 8.03 -10.62 -2.02
C GLY A 114 6.65 -9.94 -1.86
N ASP A 115 5.74 -10.05 -2.83
CA ASP A 115 4.36 -9.53 -2.71
C ASP A 115 3.63 -10.16 -1.51
N THR A 116 3.84 -11.44 -1.26
CA THR A 116 3.14 -12.20 -0.22
C THR A 116 3.57 -11.84 1.21
N HIS A 117 4.73 -11.24 1.39
CA HIS A 117 5.31 -11.03 2.73
C HIS A 117 6.32 -9.89 2.80
N ILE A 118 6.43 -9.29 3.98
CA ILE A 118 7.51 -8.37 4.35
C ILE A 118 8.15 -8.69 5.69
N ILE A 119 7.55 -9.61 6.45
CA ILE A 119 8.16 -10.22 7.63
C ILE A 119 8.45 -11.69 7.33
N TYR A 120 9.41 -12.28 8.06
CA TYR A 120 9.88 -13.63 7.82
C TYR A 120 9.63 -14.52 9.04
N PRO A 121 9.44 -15.84 8.87
CA PRO A 121 9.27 -16.75 9.99
C PRO A 121 10.61 -16.95 10.72
N GLY A 122 10.61 -16.86 12.03
CA GLY A 122 11.75 -17.16 12.88
C GLY A 122 11.39 -18.16 13.97
N ALA A 123 12.39 -18.82 14.55
CA ALA A 123 12.19 -19.86 15.57
C ALA A 123 11.50 -19.31 16.86
N ASN A 124 11.79 -18.07 17.22
CA ASN A 124 11.30 -17.43 18.43
C ASN A 124 10.34 -16.25 18.17
N GLY A 125 9.78 -16.16 16.99
CA GLY A 125 8.90 -15.08 16.57
C GLY A 125 9.24 -14.55 15.17
N PRO A 126 8.47 -13.56 14.69
CA PRO A 126 8.70 -13.01 13.35
C PRO A 126 10.03 -12.27 13.27
N LEU A 127 10.70 -12.42 12.14
CA LEU A 127 11.87 -11.65 11.78
C LEU A 127 11.47 -10.45 10.93
N SER A 128 12.01 -9.29 11.28
CA SER A 128 11.87 -8.08 10.49
C SER A 128 12.64 -8.16 9.16
N SER A 129 12.33 -7.26 8.25
CA SER A 129 13.06 -7.08 6.99
C SER A 129 13.34 -5.60 6.73
N LEU A 130 14.30 -5.33 5.84
CA LEU A 130 14.57 -3.95 5.41
C LEU A 130 13.32 -3.27 4.84
N ARG A 131 12.43 -4.00 4.18
CA ARG A 131 11.16 -3.47 3.67
C ARG A 131 10.23 -3.08 4.81
N PHE A 132 10.11 -3.91 5.84
CA PHE A 132 9.27 -3.62 7.00
C PHE A 132 9.83 -2.44 7.80
N GLU A 133 11.14 -2.39 8.02
CA GLU A 133 11.80 -1.25 8.70
C GLU A 133 11.65 0.05 7.90
N SER A 134 11.69 -0.02 6.57
CA SER A 134 11.45 1.16 5.73
C SER A 134 10.01 1.68 5.85
N HIS A 135 9.01 0.79 5.97
CA HIS A 135 7.64 1.20 6.29
C HIS A 135 7.53 1.82 7.69
N ARG A 136 8.24 1.26 8.68
CA ARG A 136 8.27 1.84 10.03
C ARG A 136 8.83 3.26 10.01
N ILE A 137 9.97 3.49 9.33
CA ILE A 137 10.54 4.84 9.15
C ILE A 137 9.53 5.76 8.47
N GLY A 138 8.89 5.31 7.39
CA GLY A 138 7.86 6.11 6.71
C GLY A 138 6.68 6.48 7.62
N SER A 139 6.27 5.58 8.50
CA SER A 139 5.19 5.86 9.47
C SER A 139 5.62 6.87 10.53
N GLU A 140 6.85 6.81 11.00
CA GLU A 140 7.42 7.81 11.93
C GLU A 140 7.52 9.19 11.26
N ASP A 141 7.99 9.24 10.01
CA ASP A 141 8.04 10.46 9.22
C ASP A 141 6.64 11.06 9.00
N PHE A 142 5.63 10.22 8.73
CA PHE A 142 4.24 10.65 8.62
C PHE A 142 3.78 11.38 9.89
N GLU A 143 4.00 10.80 11.06
CA GLU A 143 3.61 11.42 12.33
C GLU A 143 4.32 12.77 12.56
N ILE A 144 5.61 12.86 12.23
CA ILE A 144 6.36 14.11 12.32
C ILE A 144 5.77 15.17 11.38
N LEU A 145 5.48 14.81 10.14
CA LEU A 145 4.88 15.71 9.16
C LEU A 145 3.50 16.20 9.59
N GLU A 146 2.67 15.31 10.16
CA GLU A 146 1.35 15.69 10.68
C GLU A 146 1.45 16.63 11.91
N ILE A 147 2.45 16.42 12.78
CA ILE A 147 2.74 17.35 13.89
C ILE A 147 3.14 18.73 13.33
N LEU A 148 4.01 18.76 12.32
CA LEU A 148 4.44 20.01 11.69
C LEU A 148 3.28 20.77 11.04
N LYS A 149 2.39 20.08 10.34
CA LYS A 149 1.18 20.68 9.76
C LYS A 149 0.28 21.33 10.84
N ARG A 150 0.08 20.62 11.95
CA ARG A 150 -0.73 21.14 13.07
C ARG A 150 -0.11 22.39 13.72
N LYS A 151 1.21 22.44 13.80
CA LYS A 151 1.92 23.60 14.37
C LYS A 151 2.01 24.79 13.41
N ASN A 152 1.93 24.55 12.11
CA ASN A 152 2.05 25.57 11.06
C ASN A 152 0.86 25.47 10.10
N PRO A 153 -0.37 25.73 10.56
CA PRO A 153 -1.54 25.72 9.68
C PRO A 153 -1.40 26.81 8.63
N LYS A 154 -1.60 26.44 7.35
CA LYS A 154 -1.61 27.41 6.24
C LYS A 154 -2.91 28.17 6.19
#